data_caaf774cd9a98301ce1cc4e6bd61f6c0
#
_entry.id   caaf774cd9a98301ce1cc4e6bd61f6c0
#
_cell.length_a   1.000
_cell.length_b   1.000
_cell.length_c   1.000
_cell.angle_alpha   90.00
_cell.angle_beta   90.00
_cell.angle_gamma   90.00
#
_symmetry.space_group_name_H-M   'P 1'
#
loop_
_entity.id
_entity.type
_entity.pdbx_description
1 polymer ?
#
loop_
_entity_poly.entity_id
_entity_poly.type
_entity_poly.pdbx_seq_one_letter_code
_entity_poly.pdbx_strand_id
1 'polypeptide(L)'
;MAEVMKLYASLHAHSTHSDGVYTPENLAQIGYEEGYRALVLTDHDTVTGTDEMIAACKARGIESMLGIEFSTKFRENNCNLHITAFHFDPAYPPMQEYLALLSKKEADQTEALFYRGVEIGYIKGISWDEVLEYNRGITWLCNEHVFRAMKAKGLIDDLHYEEFFETCYGKYRKQVPSNIRVKYTDELIALVHEAGGIACLAHPMPPYGSLDIAKVLVGCGLDGIEVWHAMLKGADRRAALALAREYDLYVSGGADHEGLLGGQYDRFEHPQETEYYYPPRSLGTTQYFYEEIRDKKKKGDRREVMDRMLEDETLWVSNGGASDVPLT
;
A
#
# COMPACT_ATOMS: atom_id res chain seq x y z
N MET A 1 -16.57 22.14 -22.51
CA MET A 1 -16.03 22.40 -21.16
C MET A 1 -15.30 21.14 -20.76
N ALA A 2 -14.00 21.19 -20.54
CA ALA A 2 -13.26 20.06 -20.03
C ALA A 2 -13.81 19.71 -18.65
N GLU A 3 -14.35 18.50 -18.50
CA GLU A 3 -14.80 18.01 -17.21
C GLU A 3 -13.54 17.90 -16.34
N VAL A 4 -13.52 18.63 -15.24
CA VAL A 4 -12.42 18.58 -14.28
C VAL A 4 -12.25 17.14 -13.86
N MET A 5 -11.06 16.58 -14.05
CA MET A 5 -10.79 15.19 -13.68
C MET A 5 -10.89 15.03 -12.17
N LYS A 6 -11.97 14.40 -11.76
CA LYS A 6 -12.27 14.20 -10.33
C LYS A 6 -11.52 13.01 -9.79
N LEU A 7 -11.04 13.13 -8.55
CA LEU A 7 -10.57 12.02 -7.76
C LEU A 7 -11.68 10.96 -7.68
N TYR A 8 -11.37 9.74 -8.05
CA TYR A 8 -12.35 8.68 -8.17
C TYR A 8 -12.01 7.44 -7.35
N ALA A 9 -10.74 7.02 -7.41
CA ALA A 9 -10.29 5.77 -6.82
C ALA A 9 -9.04 5.95 -5.95
N SER A 10 -8.96 5.20 -4.83
CA SER A 10 -7.68 4.91 -4.17
C SER A 10 -7.26 3.49 -4.51
N LEU A 11 -6.08 3.35 -5.10
CA LEU A 11 -5.50 2.08 -5.53
C LEU A 11 -4.35 1.64 -4.63
N HIS A 12 -4.19 2.26 -3.45
CA HIS A 12 -3.16 1.96 -2.49
C HIS A 12 -3.68 2.20 -1.07
N ALA A 13 -3.88 1.12 -0.32
CA ALA A 13 -4.35 1.13 1.06
C ALA A 13 -4.02 -0.19 1.76
N HIS A 14 -3.77 -0.13 3.06
CA HIS A 14 -3.39 -1.25 3.91
C HIS A 14 -4.42 -1.52 5.00
N SER A 15 -4.59 -2.78 5.34
CA SER A 15 -5.54 -3.22 6.37
C SER A 15 -4.86 -3.98 7.50
N THR A 16 -5.68 -4.47 8.43
CA THR A 16 -5.23 -5.38 9.49
C THR A 16 -4.74 -6.74 8.97
N HIS A 17 -4.78 -7.00 7.68
CA HIS A 17 -4.15 -8.16 7.07
C HIS A 17 -2.66 -7.96 6.77
N SER A 18 -2.18 -6.71 6.85
CA SER A 18 -0.76 -6.34 6.91
C SER A 18 -0.51 -5.39 8.08
N ASP A 19 0.08 -4.26 7.86
CA ASP A 19 0.46 -3.28 8.88
C ASP A 19 -0.60 -2.21 9.17
N GLY A 20 -1.65 -2.10 8.36
CA GLY A 20 -2.75 -1.15 8.57
C GLY A 20 -3.54 -1.37 9.85
N VAL A 21 -4.17 -0.32 10.36
CA VAL A 21 -4.94 -0.37 11.63
C VAL A 21 -6.42 -0.67 11.44
N TYR A 22 -6.95 -0.51 10.22
CA TYR A 22 -8.36 -0.72 9.93
C TYR A 22 -8.59 -2.08 9.27
N THR A 23 -9.71 -2.72 9.63
CA THR A 23 -10.17 -3.87 8.87
C THR A 23 -10.58 -3.46 7.46
N PRO A 24 -10.61 -4.38 6.48
CA PRO A 24 -11.13 -4.08 5.15
C PRO A 24 -12.54 -3.48 5.17
N GLU A 25 -13.41 -3.94 6.09
CA GLU A 25 -14.75 -3.39 6.31
C GLU A 25 -14.71 -1.91 6.72
N ASN A 26 -13.82 -1.54 7.66
CA ASN A 26 -13.66 -0.16 8.12
C ASN A 26 -13.08 0.72 7.02
N LEU A 27 -12.11 0.23 6.26
CA LEU A 27 -11.55 0.97 5.11
C LEU A 27 -12.62 1.24 4.04
N ALA A 28 -13.46 0.24 3.73
CA ALA A 28 -14.56 0.42 2.80
C ALA A 28 -15.59 1.45 3.31
N GLN A 29 -15.83 1.49 4.63
CA GLN A 29 -16.70 2.51 5.25
C GLN A 29 -16.07 3.90 5.13
N ILE A 30 -14.79 4.05 5.44
CA ILE A 30 -14.05 5.31 5.28
C ILE A 30 -14.11 5.76 3.81
N GLY A 31 -13.79 4.88 2.88
CA GLY A 31 -13.83 5.20 1.45
C GLY A 31 -15.20 5.66 0.98
N TYR A 32 -16.27 5.02 1.47
CA TYR A 32 -17.66 5.43 1.18
C TYR A 32 -17.95 6.86 1.70
N GLU A 33 -17.62 7.13 2.95
CA GLU A 33 -17.84 8.43 3.60
C GLU A 33 -17.04 9.55 2.94
N GLU A 34 -15.82 9.23 2.51
CA GLU A 34 -14.95 10.15 1.75
C GLU A 34 -15.39 10.35 0.30
N GLY A 35 -16.32 9.53 -0.19
CA GLY A 35 -16.92 9.67 -1.51
C GLY A 35 -16.12 9.02 -2.64
N TYR A 36 -15.20 8.11 -2.34
CA TYR A 36 -14.55 7.28 -3.35
C TYR A 36 -15.60 6.40 -4.09
N ARG A 37 -15.34 6.13 -5.34
CA ARG A 37 -16.13 5.25 -6.21
C ARG A 37 -15.44 3.92 -6.45
N ALA A 38 -14.14 3.86 -6.22
CA ALA A 38 -13.38 2.63 -6.23
C ALA A 38 -12.32 2.67 -5.13
N LEU A 39 -12.07 1.51 -4.49
CA LEU A 39 -11.09 1.35 -3.44
C LEU A 39 -10.46 -0.03 -3.55
N VAL A 40 -9.14 -0.07 -3.66
CA VAL A 40 -8.38 -1.30 -3.82
C VAL A 40 -7.46 -1.49 -2.61
N LEU A 41 -7.57 -2.66 -1.98
CA LEU A 41 -6.67 -3.08 -0.92
C LEU A 41 -5.37 -3.59 -1.54
N THR A 42 -4.25 -3.11 -1.02
CA THR A 42 -2.91 -3.48 -1.45
C THR A 42 -2.02 -3.84 -0.26
N ASP A 43 -2.52 -4.68 0.63
CA ASP A 43 -1.78 -5.17 1.79
C ASP A 43 -0.38 -5.68 1.39
N HIS A 44 0.62 -5.47 2.25
CA HIS A 44 1.98 -5.91 2.02
C HIS A 44 2.08 -7.42 1.88
N ASP A 45 2.58 -7.88 0.73
CA ASP A 45 2.97 -9.26 0.46
C ASP A 45 1.87 -10.32 0.71
N THR A 46 0.59 -9.90 0.80
CA THR A 46 -0.55 -10.80 1.07
C THR A 46 -1.82 -10.35 0.34
N VAL A 47 -2.70 -11.31 0.07
CA VAL A 47 -4.03 -11.06 -0.51
C VAL A 47 -5.16 -11.56 0.41
N THR A 48 -4.86 -11.89 1.67
CA THR A 48 -5.84 -12.50 2.59
C THR A 48 -7.01 -11.59 2.92
N GLY A 49 -6.86 -10.25 2.83
CA GLY A 49 -7.93 -9.26 3.04
C GLY A 49 -8.77 -8.94 1.80
N THR A 50 -8.37 -9.43 0.62
CA THR A 50 -8.96 -8.99 -0.67
C THR A 50 -10.44 -9.32 -0.78
N ASP A 51 -10.85 -10.55 -0.45
CA ASP A 51 -12.25 -10.98 -0.58
C ASP A 51 -13.16 -10.19 0.38
N GLU A 52 -12.70 -9.93 1.61
CA GLU A 52 -13.40 -9.09 2.59
C GLU A 52 -13.57 -7.67 2.05
N MET A 53 -12.50 -7.08 1.51
CA MET A 53 -12.53 -5.74 0.92
C MET A 53 -13.50 -5.64 -0.25
N ILE A 54 -13.46 -6.58 -1.17
CA ILE A 54 -14.37 -6.62 -2.33
C ILE A 54 -15.83 -6.73 -1.86
N ALA A 55 -16.11 -7.59 -0.89
CA ALA A 55 -17.45 -7.74 -0.34
C ALA A 55 -17.93 -6.47 0.38
N ALA A 56 -17.07 -5.86 1.19
CA ALA A 56 -17.36 -4.63 1.94
C ALA A 56 -17.61 -3.42 1.00
N CYS A 57 -16.79 -3.28 -0.04
CA CYS A 57 -16.96 -2.25 -1.07
C CYS A 57 -18.27 -2.45 -1.85
N LYS A 58 -18.55 -3.68 -2.27
CA LYS A 58 -19.78 -4.01 -2.98
C LYS A 58 -21.03 -3.68 -2.17
N ALA A 59 -21.03 -3.95 -0.87
CA ALA A 59 -22.15 -3.63 0.02
C ALA A 59 -22.45 -2.11 0.08
N ARG A 60 -21.45 -1.28 -0.24
CA ARG A 60 -21.52 0.20 -0.24
C ARG A 60 -21.66 0.82 -1.63
N GLY A 61 -21.70 -0.01 -2.67
CA GLY A 61 -21.75 0.48 -4.06
C GLY A 61 -20.43 1.10 -4.52
N ILE A 62 -19.31 0.69 -3.93
CA ILE A 62 -17.94 1.06 -4.33
C ILE A 62 -17.36 -0.09 -5.15
N GLU A 63 -16.65 0.22 -6.24
CA GLU A 63 -15.92 -0.77 -7.00
C GLU A 63 -14.64 -1.19 -6.25
N SER A 64 -14.26 -2.46 -6.41
CA SER A 64 -12.98 -2.97 -5.90
C SER A 64 -12.49 -4.10 -6.79
N MET A 65 -11.19 -4.38 -6.73
CA MET A 65 -10.55 -5.46 -7.48
C MET A 65 -9.38 -6.02 -6.67
N LEU A 66 -8.80 -7.13 -7.12
CA LEU A 66 -7.59 -7.66 -6.54
C LEU A 66 -6.43 -6.68 -6.70
N GLY A 67 -5.77 -6.37 -5.60
CA GLY A 67 -4.52 -5.64 -5.50
C GLY A 67 -3.61 -6.22 -4.43
N ILE A 68 -2.34 -5.86 -4.49
CA ILE A 68 -1.30 -6.18 -3.51
C ILE A 68 -0.17 -5.16 -3.63
N GLU A 69 0.54 -4.88 -2.55
CA GLU A 69 1.84 -4.22 -2.59
C GLU A 69 2.95 -5.21 -2.24
N PHE A 70 3.79 -5.52 -3.22
CA PHE A 70 4.93 -6.40 -3.04
C PHE A 70 6.17 -5.64 -2.57
N SER A 71 6.80 -6.14 -1.52
CA SER A 71 8.15 -5.75 -1.11
C SER A 71 9.18 -6.42 -2.02
N THR A 72 10.09 -5.64 -2.61
CA THR A 72 11.10 -6.13 -3.53
C THR A 72 12.41 -5.34 -3.43
N LYS A 73 13.39 -5.70 -4.22
CA LYS A 73 14.70 -5.03 -4.24
C LYS A 73 15.15 -4.70 -5.65
N PHE A 74 15.71 -3.52 -5.80
CA PHE A 74 16.35 -3.15 -7.05
C PHE A 74 17.71 -3.86 -7.20
N ARG A 75 17.92 -4.54 -8.31
CA ARG A 75 19.08 -5.42 -8.52
C ARG A 75 20.42 -4.70 -8.45
N GLU A 76 20.51 -3.48 -8.95
CA GLU A 76 21.78 -2.78 -9.11
C GLU A 76 22.39 -2.31 -7.78
N ASN A 77 21.56 -1.83 -6.87
CA ASN A 77 22.05 -1.25 -5.59
C ASN A 77 21.41 -1.86 -4.35
N ASN A 78 20.54 -2.87 -4.53
CA ASN A 78 19.84 -3.57 -3.46
C ASN A 78 18.94 -2.67 -2.58
N CYS A 79 18.52 -1.49 -3.08
CA CYS A 79 17.54 -0.68 -2.37
C CYS A 79 16.16 -1.36 -2.38
N ASN A 80 15.37 -1.10 -1.34
CA ASN A 80 14.00 -1.58 -1.27
C ASN A 80 13.15 -0.80 -2.26
N LEU A 81 12.29 -1.52 -2.95
CA LEU A 81 11.23 -0.98 -3.80
C LEU A 81 9.93 -1.66 -3.45
N HIS A 82 8.83 -0.97 -3.71
CA HIS A 82 7.50 -1.54 -3.64
C HIS A 82 6.84 -1.53 -5.02
N ILE A 83 6.11 -2.59 -5.31
CA ILE A 83 5.34 -2.76 -6.56
C ILE A 83 3.90 -3.04 -6.19
N THR A 84 3.01 -2.11 -6.49
CA THR A 84 1.59 -2.42 -6.48
C THR A 84 1.24 -3.24 -7.72
N ALA A 85 0.60 -4.38 -7.50
CA ALA A 85 0.18 -5.25 -8.60
C ALA A 85 -1.34 -5.47 -8.57
N PHE A 86 -1.94 -5.50 -9.76
CA PHE A 86 -3.38 -5.62 -9.95
C PHE A 86 -3.72 -6.74 -10.91
N HIS A 87 -4.90 -7.35 -10.75
CA HIS A 87 -5.47 -8.34 -11.69
C HIS A 87 -4.63 -9.59 -11.97
N PHE A 88 -3.63 -9.89 -11.14
CA PHE A 88 -2.92 -11.16 -11.27
C PHE A 88 -3.76 -12.31 -10.71
N ASP A 89 -3.47 -13.54 -11.14
CA ASP A 89 -4.09 -14.74 -10.57
C ASP A 89 -3.30 -15.18 -9.32
N PRO A 90 -3.83 -15.01 -8.11
CA PRO A 90 -3.15 -15.45 -6.88
C PRO A 90 -3.09 -16.99 -6.76
N ALA A 91 -3.90 -17.73 -7.54
CA ALA A 91 -3.87 -19.18 -7.61
C ALA A 91 -2.88 -19.71 -8.65
N TYR A 92 -2.24 -18.84 -9.46
CA TYR A 92 -1.14 -19.26 -10.34
C TYR A 92 -0.02 -19.87 -9.49
N PRO A 93 0.36 -21.16 -9.70
CA PRO A 93 1.19 -21.88 -8.74
C PRO A 93 2.49 -21.15 -8.35
N PRO A 94 3.30 -20.57 -9.26
CA PRO A 94 4.49 -19.82 -8.85
C PRO A 94 4.19 -18.58 -8.01
N MET A 95 3.05 -17.91 -8.25
CA MET A 95 2.61 -16.76 -7.46
C MET A 95 2.17 -17.22 -6.05
N GLN A 96 1.38 -18.27 -5.97
CA GLN A 96 0.93 -18.85 -4.71
C GLN A 96 2.11 -19.29 -3.84
N GLU A 97 3.11 -19.96 -4.43
CA GLU A 97 4.34 -20.34 -3.74
C GLU A 97 5.12 -19.11 -3.24
N TYR A 98 5.18 -18.05 -4.04
CA TYR A 98 5.89 -16.82 -3.67
C TYR A 98 5.17 -16.06 -2.54
N LEU A 99 3.85 -15.95 -2.57
CA LEU A 99 3.05 -15.36 -1.49
C LEU A 99 3.23 -16.12 -0.17
N ALA A 100 3.18 -17.47 -0.22
CA ALA A 100 3.42 -18.29 0.96
C ALA A 100 4.83 -18.09 1.53
N LEU A 101 5.83 -17.93 0.66
CA LEU A 101 7.22 -17.69 1.04
C LEU A 101 7.39 -16.31 1.70
N LEU A 102 6.74 -15.27 1.18
CA LEU A 102 6.78 -13.92 1.76
C LEU A 102 6.09 -13.88 3.13
N SER A 103 4.91 -14.50 3.24
CA SER A 103 4.19 -14.63 4.51
C SER A 103 5.02 -15.36 5.56
N LYS A 104 5.64 -16.48 5.17
CA LYS A 104 6.53 -17.23 6.07
C LYS A 104 7.73 -16.39 6.51
N LYS A 105 8.35 -15.66 5.59
CA LYS A 105 9.50 -14.82 5.90
C LYS A 105 9.17 -13.78 6.96
N GLU A 106 8.05 -13.08 6.80
CA GLU A 106 7.65 -12.01 7.72
C GLU A 106 7.25 -12.59 9.08
N ALA A 107 6.46 -13.68 9.09
CA ALA A 107 6.05 -14.35 10.32
C ALA A 107 7.24 -14.90 11.11
N ASP A 108 8.20 -15.60 10.46
CA ASP A 108 9.40 -16.14 11.11
C ASP A 108 10.23 -15.01 11.76
N GLN A 109 10.38 -13.89 11.05
CA GLN A 109 11.15 -12.73 11.56
C GLN A 109 10.43 -12.09 12.75
N THR A 110 9.13 -11.92 12.65
CA THR A 110 8.30 -11.33 13.71
C THR A 110 8.29 -12.22 14.96
N GLU A 111 8.18 -13.53 14.80
CA GLU A 111 8.27 -14.50 15.90
C GLU A 111 9.61 -14.40 16.64
N ALA A 112 10.72 -14.35 15.89
CA ALA A 112 12.05 -14.23 16.49
C ALA A 112 12.21 -12.91 17.27
N LEU A 113 11.65 -11.81 16.75
CA LEU A 113 11.66 -10.51 17.44
C LEU A 113 10.72 -10.48 18.64
N PHE A 114 9.58 -11.17 18.57
CA PHE A 114 8.69 -11.39 19.72
C PHE A 114 9.42 -12.08 20.87
N TYR A 115 10.11 -13.21 20.60
CA TYR A 115 10.87 -13.92 21.65
C TYR A 115 12.04 -13.08 22.20
N ARG A 116 12.67 -12.27 21.37
CA ARG A 116 13.62 -11.28 21.87
C ARG A 116 12.95 -10.30 22.82
N GLY A 117 11.78 -9.78 22.50
CA GLY A 117 10.99 -8.90 23.39
C GLY A 117 10.67 -9.57 24.73
N VAL A 118 10.38 -10.87 24.72
CA VAL A 118 10.18 -11.68 25.93
C VAL A 118 11.47 -11.81 26.73
N GLU A 119 12.59 -12.12 26.09
CA GLU A 119 13.90 -12.29 26.72
C GLU A 119 14.38 -11.04 27.46
N ILE A 120 14.21 -9.87 26.83
CA ILE A 120 14.55 -8.59 27.46
C ILE A 120 13.54 -8.13 28.51
N GLY A 121 12.46 -8.88 28.69
CA GLY A 121 11.42 -8.63 29.68
C GLY A 121 10.46 -7.47 29.36
N TYR A 122 10.40 -7.04 28.10
CA TYR A 122 9.43 -6.04 27.63
C TYR A 122 8.07 -6.70 27.33
N ILE A 123 8.05 -7.75 26.52
CA ILE A 123 6.83 -8.50 26.23
C ILE A 123 6.58 -9.49 27.37
N LYS A 124 5.43 -9.34 28.04
CA LYS A 124 5.01 -10.18 29.19
C LYS A 124 3.52 -10.47 29.12
N GLY A 125 3.12 -11.59 29.69
CA GLY A 125 1.69 -11.90 29.87
C GLY A 125 0.98 -12.39 28.61
N ILE A 126 1.69 -12.64 27.51
CA ILE A 126 1.17 -13.19 26.27
C ILE A 126 2.17 -14.20 25.68
N SER A 127 1.67 -15.28 25.10
CA SER A 127 2.45 -16.26 24.36
C SER A 127 2.34 -16.02 22.84
N TRP A 128 3.25 -16.62 22.08
CA TRP A 128 3.17 -16.59 20.61
C TRP A 128 1.89 -17.28 20.09
N ASP A 129 1.48 -18.37 20.73
CA ASP A 129 0.23 -19.06 20.36
C ASP A 129 -1.00 -18.16 20.54
N GLU A 130 -1.02 -17.31 21.57
CA GLU A 130 -2.09 -16.33 21.75
C GLU A 130 -2.05 -15.22 20.70
N VAL A 131 -0.87 -14.82 20.22
CA VAL A 131 -0.73 -13.89 19.09
C VAL A 131 -1.27 -14.52 17.81
N LEU A 132 -0.96 -15.81 17.55
CA LEU A 132 -1.48 -16.54 16.39
C LEU A 132 -3.00 -16.72 16.47
N GLU A 133 -3.52 -17.02 17.65
CA GLU A 133 -4.97 -17.19 17.85
C GLU A 133 -5.74 -15.87 17.62
N TYR A 134 -5.21 -14.75 18.10
CA TYR A 134 -5.80 -13.43 17.89
C TYR A 134 -5.85 -13.06 16.40
N ASN A 135 -4.79 -13.41 15.65
CA ASN A 135 -4.64 -13.11 14.23
C ASN A 135 -5.02 -14.29 13.33
N ARG A 136 -5.96 -15.14 13.75
CA ARG A 136 -6.37 -16.33 13.00
C ARG A 136 -6.83 -15.98 11.59
N GLY A 137 -6.25 -16.63 10.59
CA GLY A 137 -6.55 -16.40 9.16
C GLY A 137 -5.62 -15.41 8.49
N ILE A 138 -4.78 -14.68 9.25
CA ILE A 138 -3.75 -13.81 8.72
C ILE A 138 -2.45 -14.61 8.61
N THR A 139 -1.81 -14.61 7.45
CA THR A 139 -0.60 -15.40 7.20
C THR A 139 0.66 -14.54 7.18
N TRP A 140 0.55 -13.29 6.80
CA TRP A 140 1.64 -12.30 6.83
C TRP A 140 1.60 -11.55 8.17
N LEU A 141 2.40 -11.99 9.14
CA LEU A 141 2.38 -11.46 10.50
C LEU A 141 3.58 -10.53 10.73
N CYS A 142 3.30 -9.27 11.05
CA CYS A 142 4.29 -8.24 11.39
C CYS A 142 4.16 -7.80 12.87
N ASN A 143 4.96 -6.83 13.27
CA ASN A 143 4.96 -6.29 14.64
C ASN A 143 3.60 -5.69 15.06
N GLU A 144 2.84 -5.11 14.13
CA GLU A 144 1.51 -4.57 14.36
C GLU A 144 0.54 -5.65 14.86
N HIS A 145 0.65 -6.87 14.35
CA HIS A 145 -0.17 -8.00 14.79
C HIS A 145 0.13 -8.42 16.25
N VAL A 146 1.41 -8.38 16.65
CA VAL A 146 1.80 -8.61 18.04
C VAL A 146 1.27 -7.51 18.93
N PHE A 147 1.43 -6.26 18.53
CA PHE A 147 0.95 -5.11 19.27
C PHE A 147 -0.57 -5.16 19.49
N ARG A 148 -1.33 -5.42 18.42
CA ARG A 148 -2.80 -5.55 18.50
C ARG A 148 -3.25 -6.67 19.42
N ALA A 149 -2.57 -7.81 19.40
CA ALA A 149 -2.86 -8.92 20.31
C ALA A 149 -2.57 -8.56 21.77
N MET A 150 -1.47 -7.86 22.06
CA MET A 150 -1.15 -7.33 23.38
C MET A 150 -2.18 -6.29 23.84
N LYS A 151 -2.58 -5.38 22.97
CA LYS A 151 -3.61 -4.36 23.24
C LYS A 151 -4.95 -5.01 23.56
N ALA A 152 -5.40 -5.97 22.77
CA ALA A 152 -6.64 -6.70 22.99
C ALA A 152 -6.67 -7.43 24.35
N LYS A 153 -5.49 -7.83 24.83
CA LYS A 153 -5.32 -8.47 26.14
C LYS A 153 -5.16 -7.47 27.29
N GLY A 154 -5.13 -6.17 26.99
CA GLY A 154 -4.98 -5.10 27.99
C GLY A 154 -3.56 -4.99 28.57
N LEU A 155 -2.55 -5.45 27.85
CA LEU A 155 -1.16 -5.43 28.29
C LEU A 155 -0.40 -4.18 27.87
N ILE A 156 -0.91 -3.47 26.86
CA ILE A 156 -0.33 -2.26 26.29
C ILE A 156 -1.47 -1.39 25.74
N ASP A 157 -1.25 -0.10 25.62
CA ASP A 157 -2.16 0.83 24.94
C ASP A 157 -1.46 1.52 23.74
N ASP A 158 -2.24 2.26 22.96
CA ASP A 158 -1.78 2.88 21.73
C ASP A 158 -0.64 3.89 21.93
N LEU A 159 -0.58 4.55 23.08
CA LEU A 159 0.47 5.52 23.39
C LEU A 159 1.87 4.89 23.49
N HIS A 160 1.94 3.57 23.64
CA HIS A 160 3.19 2.83 23.77
C HIS A 160 3.65 2.15 22.47
N TYR A 161 2.98 2.41 21.33
CA TYR A 161 3.37 1.73 20.08
C TYR A 161 4.80 2.05 19.64
N GLU A 162 5.20 3.31 19.68
CA GLU A 162 6.55 3.72 19.28
C GLU A 162 7.62 3.09 20.19
N GLU A 163 7.39 3.12 21.52
CA GLU A 163 8.28 2.45 22.48
C GLU A 163 8.38 0.94 22.23
N PHE A 164 7.23 0.29 21.99
CA PHE A 164 7.17 -1.13 21.65
C PHE A 164 7.97 -1.43 20.40
N PHE A 165 7.74 -0.67 19.32
CA PHE A 165 8.42 -0.86 18.05
C PHE A 165 9.94 -0.69 18.21
N GLU A 166 10.41 0.42 18.78
CA GLU A 166 11.84 0.71 18.96
C GLU A 166 12.53 -0.29 19.89
N THR A 167 11.82 -0.78 20.92
CA THR A 167 12.39 -1.70 21.90
C THR A 167 12.47 -3.12 21.39
N CYS A 168 11.44 -3.61 20.70
CA CYS A 168 11.34 -5.01 20.31
C CYS A 168 11.72 -5.27 18.85
N TYR A 169 11.44 -4.33 17.94
CA TYR A 169 11.52 -4.53 16.49
C TYR A 169 12.53 -3.58 15.83
N GLY A 170 12.17 -2.41 15.44
CA GLY A 170 12.96 -1.33 14.86
C GLY A 170 14.33 -1.74 14.28
N LYS A 171 15.38 -1.24 14.88
CA LYS A 171 16.77 -1.55 14.48
C LYS A 171 17.17 -3.03 14.61
N TYR A 172 16.43 -3.81 15.41
CA TYR A 172 16.75 -5.23 15.64
C TYR A 172 16.28 -6.11 14.48
N ARG A 173 15.31 -5.66 13.68
CA ARG A 173 14.86 -6.38 12.49
C ARG A 173 16.02 -6.75 11.56
N LYS A 174 17.02 -5.87 11.42
CA LYS A 174 18.22 -6.14 10.64
C LYS A 174 19.16 -7.19 11.26
N GLN A 175 18.99 -7.50 12.54
CA GLN A 175 19.81 -8.47 13.27
C GLN A 175 19.23 -9.89 13.23
N VAL A 176 17.97 -10.02 12.80
CA VAL A 176 17.31 -11.31 12.58
C VAL A 176 17.33 -11.60 11.08
N PRO A 177 18.35 -12.33 10.60
CA PRO A 177 18.45 -12.62 9.17
C PRO A 177 17.36 -13.60 8.77
N SER A 178 16.73 -13.36 7.62
CA SER A 178 15.94 -14.36 6.96
C SER A 178 16.78 -15.04 5.87
N ASN A 179 16.71 -16.36 5.80
CA ASN A 179 17.30 -17.14 4.70
C ASN A 179 16.44 -17.09 3.42
N ILE A 180 15.26 -16.45 3.51
CA ILE A 180 14.32 -16.32 2.40
C ILE A 180 14.67 -15.04 1.64
N ARG A 181 15.05 -15.22 0.37
CA ARG A 181 15.34 -14.10 -0.52
C ARG A 181 14.04 -13.60 -1.16
N VAL A 182 13.75 -12.32 -0.99
CA VAL A 182 12.73 -11.67 -1.83
C VAL A 182 13.22 -11.56 -3.28
N LYS A 183 12.30 -11.65 -4.24
CA LYS A 183 12.64 -11.46 -5.66
C LYS A 183 13.20 -10.06 -5.89
N TYR A 184 14.10 -9.94 -6.85
CA TYR A 184 14.40 -8.64 -7.43
C TYR A 184 13.20 -8.12 -8.21
N THR A 185 13.12 -6.81 -8.38
CA THR A 185 11.97 -6.15 -9.00
C THR A 185 11.70 -6.66 -10.42
N ASP A 186 12.72 -6.89 -11.20
CA ASP A 186 12.61 -7.48 -12.56
C ASP A 186 12.04 -8.91 -12.54
N GLU A 187 12.47 -9.74 -11.57
CA GLU A 187 11.93 -11.09 -11.37
C GLU A 187 10.46 -11.06 -10.91
N LEU A 188 10.11 -10.06 -10.09
CA LEU A 188 8.74 -9.89 -9.62
C LEU A 188 7.81 -9.42 -10.73
N ILE A 189 8.22 -8.42 -11.53
CA ILE A 189 7.45 -7.95 -12.69
C ILE A 189 7.14 -9.12 -13.62
N ALA A 190 8.14 -9.96 -13.92
CA ALA A 190 7.95 -11.15 -14.75
C ALA A 190 6.92 -12.11 -14.15
N LEU A 191 6.99 -12.38 -12.83
CA LEU A 191 6.04 -13.25 -12.14
C LEU A 191 4.60 -12.67 -12.17
N VAL A 192 4.45 -11.35 -11.97
CA VAL A 192 3.15 -10.67 -12.06
C VAL A 192 2.56 -10.83 -13.47
N HIS A 193 3.37 -10.69 -14.51
CA HIS A 193 2.95 -10.89 -15.90
C HIS A 193 2.56 -12.34 -16.20
N GLU A 194 3.35 -13.31 -15.73
CA GLU A 194 3.02 -14.75 -15.87
C GLU A 194 1.68 -15.08 -15.20
N ALA A 195 1.38 -14.43 -14.07
CA ALA A 195 0.09 -14.53 -13.41
C ALA A 195 -1.01 -13.66 -14.06
N GLY A 196 -0.73 -12.99 -15.17
CA GLY A 196 -1.69 -12.18 -15.93
C GLY A 196 -1.96 -10.80 -15.34
N GLY A 197 -1.14 -10.31 -14.43
CA GLY A 197 -1.31 -9.03 -13.74
C GLY A 197 -0.72 -7.81 -14.42
N ILE A 198 -0.85 -6.67 -13.77
CA ILE A 198 -0.25 -5.38 -14.08
C ILE A 198 0.68 -5.01 -12.91
N ALA A 199 1.93 -4.61 -13.17
CA ALA A 199 2.90 -4.19 -12.17
C ALA A 199 3.16 -2.68 -12.24
N CYS A 200 2.90 -1.95 -11.16
CA CYS A 200 3.12 -0.51 -11.05
C CYS A 200 4.15 -0.20 -9.95
N LEU A 201 5.12 0.67 -10.23
CA LEU A 201 6.03 1.15 -9.21
C LEU A 201 5.28 2.05 -8.22
N ALA A 202 5.24 1.65 -6.95
CA ALA A 202 4.63 2.40 -5.87
C ALA A 202 5.55 3.55 -5.42
N HIS A 203 4.98 4.65 -4.97
CA HIS A 203 5.64 5.83 -4.35
C HIS A 203 7.11 6.02 -4.77
N PRO A 204 7.42 6.33 -6.04
CA PRO A 204 8.78 6.33 -6.62
C PRO A 204 9.67 7.46 -6.07
N MET A 205 9.87 7.47 -4.74
CA MET A 205 10.63 8.47 -3.99
C MET A 205 11.50 7.80 -2.91
N PRO A 206 12.65 8.40 -2.53
CA PRO A 206 13.43 7.90 -1.41
C PRO A 206 12.61 7.78 -0.12
N PRO A 207 12.78 6.72 0.69
CA PRO A 207 13.82 5.68 0.55
C PRO A 207 13.47 4.51 -0.37
N TYR A 208 12.26 4.46 -0.96
CA TYR A 208 11.71 3.32 -1.70
C TYR A 208 11.83 3.45 -3.22
N GLY A 209 12.79 4.19 -3.72
CA GLY A 209 13.02 4.28 -5.15
C GLY A 209 13.27 5.69 -5.65
N SER A 210 13.14 5.87 -6.96
CA SER A 210 13.22 7.15 -7.65
C SER A 210 12.66 7.04 -9.07
N LEU A 211 12.40 8.16 -9.71
CA LEU A 211 12.00 8.20 -11.10
C LEU A 211 13.08 7.66 -12.06
N ASP A 212 14.37 7.77 -11.69
CA ASP A 212 15.44 7.18 -12.50
C ASP A 212 15.43 5.65 -12.45
N ILE A 213 15.12 5.07 -11.29
CA ILE A 213 14.88 3.62 -11.17
C ILE A 213 13.68 3.20 -12.01
N ALA A 214 12.59 4.00 -12.01
CA ALA A 214 11.42 3.73 -12.84
C ALA A 214 11.78 3.59 -14.33
N LYS A 215 12.65 4.47 -14.85
CA LYS A 215 13.14 4.40 -16.24
C LYS A 215 13.86 3.07 -16.55
N VAL A 216 14.66 2.58 -15.61
CA VAL A 216 15.33 1.27 -15.77
C VAL A 216 14.30 0.15 -15.78
N LEU A 217 13.33 0.20 -14.86
CA LEU A 217 12.28 -0.83 -14.74
C LEU A 217 11.35 -0.88 -15.95
N VAL A 218 11.16 0.21 -16.68
CA VAL A 218 10.46 0.19 -17.98
C VAL A 218 11.11 -0.80 -18.93
N GLY A 219 12.44 -0.84 -18.95
CA GLY A 219 13.20 -1.84 -19.74
C GLY A 219 13.01 -3.29 -19.25
N CYS A 220 12.53 -3.48 -18.02
CA CYS A 220 12.20 -4.77 -17.43
C CYS A 220 10.69 -5.12 -17.56
N GLY A 221 9.89 -4.28 -18.22
CA GLY A 221 8.47 -4.49 -18.46
C GLY A 221 7.54 -3.84 -17.42
N LEU A 222 8.01 -2.85 -16.66
CA LEU A 222 7.11 -2.11 -15.75
C LEU A 222 5.90 -1.54 -16.51
N ASP A 223 4.69 -1.84 -16.05
CA ASP A 223 3.45 -1.45 -16.73
C ASP A 223 2.95 -0.07 -16.31
N GLY A 224 3.18 0.33 -15.07
CA GLY A 224 2.61 1.54 -14.50
C GLY A 224 3.47 2.19 -13.42
N ILE A 225 3.05 3.37 -13.02
CA ILE A 225 3.70 4.17 -11.97
C ILE A 225 2.66 4.90 -11.13
N GLU A 226 2.93 4.99 -9.85
CA GLU A 226 2.11 5.79 -8.96
C GLU A 226 2.46 7.28 -9.10
N VAL A 227 1.44 8.10 -9.38
CA VAL A 227 1.57 9.54 -9.59
C VAL A 227 1.02 10.33 -8.40
N TRP A 228 -0.11 9.89 -7.84
CA TRP A 228 -0.74 10.54 -6.69
C TRP A 228 -0.51 9.72 -5.44
N HIS A 229 0.43 10.17 -4.63
CA HIS A 229 0.78 9.56 -3.37
C HIS A 229 1.19 10.62 -2.34
N ALA A 230 1.04 10.33 -1.05
CA ALA A 230 1.39 11.24 0.05
C ALA A 230 2.84 11.73 -0.03
N MET A 231 3.76 10.86 -0.36
CA MET A 231 5.19 11.18 -0.46
C MET A 231 5.55 12.02 -1.68
N LEU A 232 4.73 12.04 -2.74
CA LEU A 232 5.03 12.80 -3.95
C LEU A 232 4.48 14.22 -3.85
N LYS A 233 5.36 15.21 -3.91
CA LYS A 233 5.01 16.63 -3.98
C LYS A 233 4.71 17.05 -5.42
N GLY A 234 4.19 18.26 -5.63
CA GLY A 234 3.74 18.74 -6.95
C GLY A 234 4.73 18.51 -8.09
N ALA A 235 6.03 18.87 -7.88
CA ALA A 235 7.07 18.65 -8.90
C ALA A 235 7.32 17.16 -9.19
N ASP A 236 7.27 16.32 -8.16
CA ASP A 236 7.50 14.88 -8.28
C ASP A 236 6.32 14.19 -8.99
N ARG A 237 5.08 14.60 -8.66
CA ARG A 237 3.87 14.14 -9.36
C ARG A 237 3.93 14.49 -10.83
N ARG A 238 4.29 15.75 -11.16
CA ARG A 238 4.46 16.19 -12.53
C ARG A 238 5.50 15.35 -13.27
N ALA A 239 6.64 15.08 -12.65
CA ALA A 239 7.70 14.27 -13.24
C ALA A 239 7.27 12.80 -13.41
N ALA A 240 6.54 12.23 -12.44
CA ALA A 240 5.98 10.89 -12.56
C ALA A 240 4.94 10.79 -13.69
N LEU A 241 4.03 11.79 -13.82
CA LEU A 241 3.06 11.83 -14.92
C LEU A 241 3.76 12.02 -16.28
N ALA A 242 4.79 12.87 -16.36
CA ALA A 242 5.57 13.03 -17.57
C ALA A 242 6.26 11.73 -17.99
N LEU A 243 6.79 10.97 -17.03
CA LEU A 243 7.36 9.66 -17.26
C LEU A 243 6.30 8.66 -17.78
N ALA A 244 5.13 8.64 -17.13
CA ALA A 244 4.02 7.80 -17.56
C ALA A 244 3.59 8.13 -19.00
N ARG A 245 3.58 9.40 -19.36
CA ARG A 245 3.26 9.86 -20.70
C ARG A 245 4.34 9.47 -21.72
N GLU A 246 5.63 9.60 -21.36
CA GLU A 246 6.78 9.28 -22.22
C GLU A 246 6.82 7.79 -22.58
N TYR A 247 6.67 6.93 -21.58
CA TYR A 247 6.79 5.48 -21.71
C TYR A 247 5.45 4.75 -21.83
N ASP A 248 4.35 5.48 -21.95
CA ASP A 248 3.01 4.92 -22.07
C ASP A 248 2.64 4.01 -20.89
N LEU A 249 2.98 4.39 -19.64
CA LEU A 249 2.70 3.61 -18.45
C LEU A 249 1.26 3.83 -17.96
N TYR A 250 0.65 2.83 -17.32
CA TYR A 250 -0.53 3.03 -16.51
C TYR A 250 -0.25 4.05 -15.41
N VAL A 251 -1.28 4.79 -15.02
CA VAL A 251 -1.19 5.80 -13.97
C VAL A 251 -2.02 5.34 -12.77
N SER A 252 -1.36 5.02 -11.68
CA SER A 252 -2.01 4.70 -10.41
C SER A 252 -1.91 5.86 -9.41
N GLY A 253 -2.58 5.70 -8.28
CA GLY A 253 -2.51 6.62 -7.18
C GLY A 253 -3.39 6.17 -6.03
N GLY A 254 -2.93 6.42 -4.82
CA GLY A 254 -3.62 6.04 -3.61
C GLY A 254 -3.12 6.83 -2.40
N ALA A 255 -3.80 6.61 -1.28
CA ALA A 255 -3.47 7.28 -0.03
C ALA A 255 -2.30 6.61 0.70
N ASP A 256 -1.98 5.36 0.34
CA ASP A 256 -1.08 4.51 1.12
C ASP A 256 -1.49 4.52 2.60
N HIS A 257 -2.80 4.29 2.80
CA HIS A 257 -3.44 4.51 4.09
C HIS A 257 -3.22 3.30 4.97
N GLU A 258 -2.32 3.42 5.90
CA GLU A 258 -2.04 2.40 6.92
C GLU A 258 -2.86 2.64 8.19
N GLY A 259 -3.28 3.88 8.45
CA GLY A 259 -3.61 4.36 9.77
C GLY A 259 -2.35 4.45 10.64
N LEU A 260 -2.50 4.88 11.88
CA LEU A 260 -1.37 4.92 12.82
C LEU A 260 -1.74 4.19 14.10
N LEU A 261 -0.91 3.23 14.49
CA LEU A 261 -0.90 2.70 15.84
C LEU A 261 -0.30 3.76 16.77
N GLY A 262 -0.97 4.05 17.86
CA GLY A 262 -0.51 5.09 18.78
C GLY A 262 -1.62 6.03 19.25
N GLY A 263 -2.88 5.74 18.93
CA GLY A 263 -4.06 6.45 19.45
C GLY A 263 -4.25 7.89 18.96
N GLN A 264 -3.24 8.48 18.34
CA GLN A 264 -3.31 9.87 17.89
C GLN A 264 -4.09 10.04 16.58
N TYR A 265 -4.38 8.92 15.88
CA TYR A 265 -4.85 8.96 14.49
C TYR A 265 -5.99 8.01 14.19
N ASP A 266 -6.56 7.34 15.20
CA ASP A 266 -7.78 6.58 14.99
C ASP A 266 -8.93 7.54 14.72
N ARG A 267 -9.36 7.56 13.48
CA ARG A 267 -10.45 8.41 13.00
C ARG A 267 -11.77 8.18 13.75
N PHE A 268 -12.00 6.97 14.22
CA PHE A 268 -13.21 6.62 14.94
C PHE A 268 -13.14 6.99 16.43
N GLU A 269 -11.96 6.89 17.03
CA GLU A 269 -11.73 7.25 18.43
C GLU A 269 -11.27 8.71 18.60
N HIS A 270 -10.51 9.26 17.64
CA HIS A 270 -9.93 10.61 17.68
C HIS A 270 -10.10 11.40 16.38
N PRO A 271 -11.34 11.71 15.97
CA PRO A 271 -11.61 12.33 14.66
C PRO A 271 -11.07 13.75 14.50
N GLN A 272 -10.50 14.36 15.55
CA GLN A 272 -10.05 15.76 15.57
C GLN A 272 -8.53 15.94 15.57
N GLU A 273 -7.74 14.88 15.74
CA GLU A 273 -6.28 14.94 15.79
C GLU A 273 -5.64 14.57 14.44
N THR A 274 -6.05 15.27 13.39
CA THR A 274 -5.81 14.87 12.01
C THR A 274 -4.61 15.56 11.36
N GLU A 275 -3.65 16.10 12.12
CA GLU A 275 -2.52 16.85 11.55
C GLU A 275 -1.64 16.00 10.60
N TYR A 276 -1.66 14.68 10.73
CA TYR A 276 -0.95 13.73 9.87
C TYR A 276 -1.88 12.82 9.07
N TYR A 277 -3.18 13.00 9.21
CA TYR A 277 -4.15 12.27 8.43
C TYR A 277 -4.24 12.92 7.04
N TYR A 278 -3.65 12.27 6.06
CA TYR A 278 -3.94 12.60 4.68
C TYR A 278 -5.40 12.22 4.41
N PRO A 279 -6.30 13.19 4.24
CA PRO A 279 -7.67 12.83 3.95
C PRO A 279 -7.66 11.96 2.68
N PRO A 280 -8.27 10.78 2.70
CA PRO A 280 -8.31 9.88 1.55
C PRO A 280 -8.70 10.58 0.25
N ARG A 281 -9.54 11.60 0.32
CA ARG A 281 -10.00 12.41 -0.82
C ARG A 281 -8.93 13.22 -1.56
N SER A 282 -7.77 13.44 -0.96
CA SER A 282 -6.69 14.21 -1.60
C SER A 282 -5.75 13.33 -2.43
N LEU A 283 -5.85 12.00 -2.27
CA LEU A 283 -4.88 11.08 -2.83
C LEU A 283 -5.57 9.88 -3.50
N GLY A 284 -5.28 9.71 -4.76
CA GLY A 284 -5.87 8.66 -5.55
C GLY A 284 -5.78 8.98 -7.03
N THR A 285 -6.44 8.20 -7.84
CA THR A 285 -6.47 8.40 -9.30
C THR A 285 -7.84 8.83 -9.79
N THR A 286 -7.89 9.33 -11.02
CA THR A 286 -9.13 9.74 -11.70
C THR A 286 -9.89 8.52 -12.21
N GLN A 287 -11.17 8.66 -12.51
CA GLN A 287 -11.96 7.62 -13.17
C GLN A 287 -11.28 7.16 -14.46
N TYR A 288 -10.72 8.09 -15.22
CA TYR A 288 -10.07 7.81 -16.50
C TYR A 288 -8.98 6.76 -16.37
N PHE A 289 -8.03 6.96 -15.45
CA PHE A 289 -6.89 6.05 -15.24
C PHE A 289 -7.27 4.80 -14.47
N TYR A 290 -8.22 4.91 -13.52
CA TYR A 290 -8.76 3.73 -12.84
C TYR A 290 -9.34 2.73 -13.84
N GLU A 291 -10.19 3.21 -14.78
CA GLU A 291 -10.80 2.35 -15.79
C GLU A 291 -9.75 1.67 -16.70
N GLU A 292 -8.63 2.35 -17.02
CA GLU A 292 -7.55 1.73 -17.79
C GLU A 292 -6.96 0.52 -17.04
N ILE A 293 -6.70 0.66 -15.73
CA ILE A 293 -6.17 -0.44 -14.90
C ILE A 293 -7.24 -1.53 -14.73
N ARG A 294 -8.48 -1.16 -14.37
CA ARG A 294 -9.59 -2.10 -14.18
C ARG A 294 -9.84 -2.96 -15.42
N ASP A 295 -9.85 -2.34 -16.59
CA ASP A 295 -10.16 -3.01 -17.84
C ASP A 295 -8.89 -3.62 -18.50
N LYS A 296 -7.72 -3.40 -17.91
CA LYS A 296 -6.40 -3.78 -18.47
C LYS A 296 -6.22 -3.25 -19.89
N LYS A 297 -6.72 -2.05 -20.15
CA LYS A 297 -6.78 -1.47 -21.47
C LYS A 297 -6.54 0.02 -21.47
N LYS A 298 -5.45 0.45 -22.08
CA LYS A 298 -5.12 1.85 -22.28
C LYS A 298 -6.04 2.50 -23.31
N LYS A 299 -6.53 3.70 -23.00
CA LYS A 299 -7.43 4.47 -23.89
C LYS A 299 -6.62 5.18 -24.99
N GLY A 300 -7.25 5.35 -26.16
CA GLY A 300 -6.55 5.88 -27.34
C GLY A 300 -6.13 7.34 -27.24
N ASP A 301 -6.84 8.13 -26.45
CA ASP A 301 -6.60 9.58 -26.22
C ASP A 301 -5.76 9.89 -24.96
N ARG A 302 -5.23 8.86 -24.29
CA ARG A 302 -4.54 9.01 -23.01
C ARG A 302 -3.35 9.97 -23.04
N ARG A 303 -2.63 10.03 -24.13
CA ARG A 303 -1.51 10.97 -24.30
C ARG A 303 -1.99 12.40 -24.29
N GLU A 304 -3.07 12.70 -25.02
CA GLU A 304 -3.67 14.03 -25.04
C GLU A 304 -4.20 14.43 -23.66
N VAL A 305 -4.80 13.47 -22.93
CA VAL A 305 -5.26 13.67 -21.56
C VAL A 305 -4.09 14.04 -20.65
N MET A 306 -3.00 13.28 -20.68
CA MET A 306 -1.81 13.54 -19.85
C MET A 306 -1.12 14.86 -20.27
N ASP A 307 -1.03 15.18 -21.57
CA ASP A 307 -0.47 16.44 -22.05
C ASP A 307 -1.25 17.63 -21.49
N ARG A 308 -2.59 17.61 -21.54
CA ARG A 308 -3.43 18.65 -20.93
C ARG A 308 -3.22 18.77 -19.42
N MET A 309 -3.08 17.64 -18.72
CA MET A 309 -2.81 17.66 -17.28
C MET A 309 -1.43 18.23 -16.97
N LEU A 310 -0.43 17.99 -17.81
CA LEU A 310 0.91 18.57 -17.66
C LEU A 310 0.96 20.08 -17.96
N GLU A 311 0.07 20.56 -18.83
CA GLU A 311 -0.08 21.99 -19.15
C GLU A 311 -0.87 22.76 -18.10
N ASP A 312 -1.87 22.13 -17.47
CA ASP A 312 -2.78 22.78 -16.52
C ASP A 312 -2.89 21.96 -15.22
N GLU A 313 -2.13 22.35 -14.21
CA GLU A 313 -2.16 21.71 -12.89
C GLU A 313 -3.51 21.84 -12.18
N THR A 314 -4.37 22.77 -12.59
CA THR A 314 -5.72 22.87 -12.03
C THR A 314 -6.59 21.67 -12.36
N LEU A 315 -6.23 20.91 -13.39
CA LEU A 315 -6.88 19.62 -13.73
C LEU A 315 -6.50 18.50 -12.75
N TRP A 316 -5.46 18.68 -11.95
CA TRP A 316 -5.00 17.72 -10.94
C TRP A 316 -5.72 17.90 -9.62
N VAL A 317 -6.22 19.09 -9.38
CA VAL A 317 -6.91 19.43 -8.14
C VAL A 317 -8.31 18.88 -8.23
N SER A 318 -8.51 17.85 -7.48
CA SER A 318 -9.83 17.32 -7.22
C SER A 318 -10.73 18.33 -6.58
N ASN A 319 -11.89 18.23 -6.90
CA ASN A 319 -13.11 18.38 -6.17
C ASN A 319 -13.08 18.92 -4.77
N GLY A 320 -13.44 20.16 -4.69
CA GLY A 320 -14.13 20.71 -3.55
C GLY A 320 -13.33 20.81 -2.28
N GLY A 321 -12.47 21.80 -2.20
CA GLY A 321 -12.30 22.51 -0.96
C GLY A 321 -11.18 22.11 -0.01
N ALA A 322 -10.26 21.26 -0.40
CA ALA A 322 -8.96 21.26 0.25
C ALA A 322 -7.95 21.83 -0.74
N SER A 323 -7.63 23.10 -0.57
CA SER A 323 -6.46 23.68 -1.20
C SER A 323 -5.25 22.79 -0.98
N ASP A 324 -4.40 22.63 -2.01
CA ASP A 324 -3.02 22.24 -1.82
C ASP A 324 -2.41 23.24 -0.83
N VAL A 325 -2.52 22.96 0.45
CA VAL A 325 -1.74 23.67 1.45
C VAL A 325 -0.33 23.14 1.26
N PRO A 326 0.63 23.98 0.85
CA PRO A 326 2.01 23.58 0.83
C PRO A 326 2.35 23.16 2.26
N LEU A 327 2.73 21.93 2.46
CA LEU A 327 3.38 21.50 3.68
C LEU A 327 4.70 22.30 3.71
N THR A 328 4.71 23.38 4.47
CA THR A 328 5.91 24.18 4.79
C THR A 328 6.80 23.39 5.73
#